data_20e1fa614b03754338fdfa5f542ffa4c
#
_entry.id   20e1fa614b03754338fdfa5f542ffa4c
#
_cell.length_a   1.000
_cell.length_b   1.000
_cell.length_c   1.000
_cell.angle_alpha   90.00
_cell.angle_beta   90.00
_cell.angle_gamma   90.00
#
_symmetry.space_group_name_H-M   'P 1'
#
loop_
_entity.id
_entity.type
_entity.pdbx_description
1 polymer ?
#
loop_
_entity_poly.entity_id
_entity_poly.type
_entity_poly.pdbx_seq_one_letter_code
_entity_poly.pdbx_strand_id
1 'polypeptide(L)'
;MECGKGFRTKRNRTKIVNKIWQAYTEGKQTLAELSVAYGKSHVWVRNRLDEYKTALPLITPGHTIIVPDTTFWGRSYGVCVFRSWTLKRNLWWGEVASELVAHYHYGRKILESKGWTFTAAVIDGRRGLVNVFKDIPVQMCHFHQIQTVTKYLTRR
;
A
#
# COMPACT_ATOMS: atom_id res chain seq x y z
N MET A 1 23.42 -3.01 50.84
CA MET A 1 22.76 -3.73 49.72
C MET A 1 22.29 -2.71 48.69
N GLU A 2 23.02 -2.48 47.60
CA GLU A 2 22.64 -1.56 46.56
C GLU A 2 21.64 -2.26 45.60
N CYS A 3 20.45 -1.63 45.49
CA CYS A 3 19.41 -2.14 44.61
C CYS A 3 19.72 -1.71 43.17
N GLY A 4 20.33 -2.64 42.39
CA GLY A 4 20.63 -2.43 40.96
C GLY A 4 19.39 -2.41 40.09
N LYS A 5 18.53 -1.41 40.19
CA LYS A 5 17.45 -1.19 39.23
C LYS A 5 18.02 -0.59 37.95
N GLY A 6 18.34 -1.45 36.97
CA GLY A 6 18.71 -1.02 35.63
C GLY A 6 17.55 -0.37 34.92
N PHE A 7 17.62 0.94 34.69
CA PHE A 7 16.66 1.64 33.84
C PHE A 7 16.88 1.28 32.37
N ARG A 8 15.91 0.59 31.75
CA ARG A 8 15.89 0.40 30.29
C ARG A 8 15.51 1.72 29.64
N THR A 9 16.45 2.34 28.98
CA THR A 9 16.23 3.60 28.25
C THR A 9 15.33 3.40 27.01
N LYS A 10 14.54 4.41 26.66
CA LYS A 10 13.66 4.44 25.45
C LYS A 10 14.39 4.04 24.16
N ARG A 11 15.71 4.22 24.07
CA ARG A 11 16.56 3.86 22.94
C ARG A 11 16.48 2.38 22.52
N ASN A 12 16.37 1.45 23.49
CA ASN A 12 16.29 0.02 23.17
C ASN A 12 14.94 -0.38 22.57
N ARG A 13 13.86 0.29 22.96
CA ARG A 13 12.52 0.02 22.44
C ARG A 13 12.40 0.36 20.95
N THR A 14 12.88 1.53 20.53
CA THR A 14 12.89 1.94 19.11
C THR A 14 13.72 1.01 18.23
N LYS A 15 14.89 0.57 18.71
CA LYS A 15 15.71 -0.40 17.99
C LYS A 15 15.02 -1.75 17.79
N ILE A 16 14.28 -2.23 18.79
CA ILE A 16 13.54 -3.49 18.71
C ILE A 16 12.38 -3.34 17.71
N VAL A 17 11.61 -2.25 17.78
CA VAL A 17 10.52 -1.96 16.86
C VAL A 17 11.02 -1.96 15.41
N ASN A 18 12.12 -1.26 15.12
CA ASN A 18 12.69 -1.21 13.77
C ASN A 18 13.14 -2.60 13.27
N LYS A 19 13.79 -3.40 14.12
CA LYS A 19 14.21 -4.75 13.77
C LYS A 19 13.03 -5.68 13.47
N ILE A 20 11.98 -5.62 14.28
CA ILE A 20 10.77 -6.42 14.07
C ILE A 20 10.09 -5.98 12.77
N TRP A 21 9.99 -4.68 12.51
CA TRP A 21 9.43 -4.14 11.29
C TRP A 21 10.19 -4.60 10.05
N GLN A 22 11.52 -4.48 10.03
CA GLN A 22 12.35 -4.95 8.92
C GLN A 22 12.21 -6.47 8.70
N ALA A 23 12.25 -7.26 9.76
CA ALA A 23 12.10 -8.71 9.65
C ALA A 23 10.72 -9.09 9.09
N TYR A 24 9.65 -8.37 9.46
CA TYR A 24 8.30 -8.61 8.97
C TYR A 24 8.12 -8.17 7.51
N THR A 25 8.57 -6.95 7.14
CA THR A 25 8.30 -6.35 5.82
C THR A 25 9.30 -6.78 4.76
N GLU A 26 10.59 -6.75 5.07
CA GLU A 26 11.68 -7.07 4.13
C GLU A 26 12.07 -8.55 4.23
N GLY A 27 12.18 -9.07 5.45
CA GLY A 27 12.50 -10.46 5.73
C GLY A 27 11.35 -11.44 5.53
N LYS A 28 10.11 -10.94 5.27
CA LYS A 28 8.88 -11.72 5.05
C LYS A 28 8.58 -12.73 6.17
N GLN A 29 9.08 -12.47 7.38
CA GLN A 29 8.82 -13.33 8.52
C GLN A 29 7.38 -13.17 9.02
N THR A 30 6.78 -14.28 9.41
CA THR A 30 5.43 -14.31 9.98
C THR A 30 5.43 -13.86 11.45
N LEU A 31 4.24 -13.52 11.97
CA LEU A 31 4.08 -13.22 13.41
C LEU A 31 4.50 -14.41 14.29
N ALA A 32 4.29 -15.65 13.81
CA ALA A 32 4.66 -16.85 14.53
C ALA A 32 6.20 -16.99 14.65
N GLU A 33 6.92 -16.82 13.54
CA GLU A 33 8.40 -16.87 13.52
C GLU A 33 9.00 -15.77 14.38
N LEU A 34 8.49 -14.56 14.30
CA LEU A 34 8.93 -13.44 15.15
C LEU A 34 8.62 -13.69 16.63
N SER A 35 7.47 -14.30 16.95
CA SER A 35 7.11 -14.68 18.32
C SER A 35 8.14 -15.66 18.91
N VAL A 36 8.52 -16.67 18.15
CA VAL A 36 9.57 -17.62 18.54
C VAL A 36 10.93 -16.94 18.67
N ALA A 37 11.35 -16.17 17.66
CA ALA A 37 12.66 -15.50 17.61
C ALA A 37 12.88 -14.52 18.79
N TYR A 38 11.81 -13.84 19.23
CA TYR A 38 11.90 -12.90 20.35
C TYR A 38 11.47 -13.50 21.71
N GLY A 39 10.99 -14.74 21.76
CA GLY A 39 10.45 -15.36 22.97
C GLY A 39 9.26 -14.57 23.55
N LYS A 40 8.37 -14.07 22.68
CA LYS A 40 7.23 -13.21 23.06
C LYS A 40 5.95 -13.71 22.39
N SER A 41 4.79 -13.29 22.92
CA SER A 41 3.50 -13.63 22.33
C SER A 41 3.28 -12.92 20.98
N HIS A 42 2.39 -13.48 20.13
CA HIS A 42 1.96 -12.86 18.87
C HIS A 42 1.38 -11.45 19.09
N VAL A 43 0.62 -11.25 20.18
CA VAL A 43 0.07 -9.93 20.56
C VAL A 43 1.19 -8.93 20.84
N TRP A 44 2.25 -9.37 21.55
CA TRP A 44 3.40 -8.50 21.80
C TRP A 44 4.10 -8.09 20.51
N VAL A 45 4.31 -9.03 19.56
CA VAL A 45 4.91 -8.74 18.25
C VAL A 45 4.04 -7.75 17.47
N ARG A 46 2.72 -7.97 17.41
CA ARG A 46 1.77 -7.07 16.74
C ARG A 46 1.85 -5.66 17.32
N ASN A 47 1.81 -5.52 18.65
CA ASN A 47 1.91 -4.21 19.30
C ASN A 47 3.25 -3.50 18.98
N ARG A 48 4.33 -4.24 18.73
CA ARG A 48 5.62 -3.65 18.29
C ARG A 48 5.56 -3.19 16.84
N LEU A 49 4.89 -3.93 15.96
CA LEU A 49 4.67 -3.52 14.57
C LEU A 49 3.80 -2.25 14.51
N ASP A 50 2.74 -2.16 15.33
CA ASP A 50 1.85 -0.99 15.40
C ASP A 50 2.55 0.26 15.97
N GLU A 51 3.62 0.09 16.76
CA GLU A 51 4.45 1.21 17.23
C GLU A 51 5.37 1.80 16.16
N TYR A 52 5.60 1.07 15.06
CA TYR A 52 6.48 1.57 14.00
C TYR A 52 5.82 2.73 13.26
N LYS A 53 6.50 3.88 13.29
CA LYS A 53 6.07 5.06 12.54
C LYS A 53 6.88 5.17 11.26
N THR A 54 6.23 4.95 10.14
CA THR A 54 6.84 5.15 8.82
C THR A 54 7.02 6.65 8.60
N ALA A 55 8.25 7.11 8.53
CA ALA A 55 8.53 8.43 7.99
C ALA A 55 8.38 8.33 6.47
N LEU A 56 7.22 8.72 5.95
CA LEU A 56 7.04 8.86 4.51
C LEU A 56 7.87 10.08 4.07
N PRO A 57 8.84 9.92 3.15
CA PRO A 57 9.53 11.07 2.62
C PRO A 57 8.54 12.01 1.95
N LEU A 58 8.68 13.30 2.18
CA LEU A 58 7.94 14.33 1.46
C LEU A 58 8.23 14.17 -0.04
N ILE A 59 7.20 13.90 -0.82
CA ILE A 59 7.30 13.78 -2.27
C ILE A 59 6.77 15.09 -2.83
N THR A 60 7.62 15.81 -3.54
CA THR A 60 7.20 17.02 -4.26
C THR A 60 6.28 16.63 -5.41
N PRO A 61 5.09 17.20 -5.50
CA PRO A 61 4.20 16.99 -6.62
C PRO A 61 4.85 17.39 -7.96
N GLY A 62 4.43 16.70 -9.01
CA GLY A 62 4.97 16.91 -10.36
C GLY A 62 4.25 16.05 -11.38
N HIS A 63 4.87 15.84 -12.53
CA HIS A 63 4.32 15.03 -13.61
C HIS A 63 4.57 13.54 -13.38
N THR A 64 3.55 12.71 -13.61
CA THR A 64 3.69 11.25 -13.47
C THR A 64 2.70 10.49 -14.34
N ILE A 65 3.06 9.26 -14.69
CA ILE A 65 2.12 8.25 -15.16
C ILE A 65 1.47 7.62 -13.93
N ILE A 66 0.14 7.62 -13.87
CA ILE A 66 -0.61 7.08 -12.73
C ILE A 66 -1.12 5.67 -13.01
N VAL A 67 -1.03 4.81 -12.01
CA VAL A 67 -1.54 3.44 -12.02
C VAL A 67 -2.51 3.30 -10.86
N PRO A 68 -3.79 3.60 -11.06
CA PRO A 68 -4.82 3.34 -10.05
C PRO A 68 -5.23 1.88 -10.08
N ASP A 69 -5.41 1.29 -8.91
CA ASP A 69 -5.86 -0.09 -8.73
C ASP A 69 -6.61 -0.26 -7.42
N THR A 70 -7.50 -1.25 -7.33
CA THR A 70 -8.23 -1.57 -6.10
C THR A 70 -8.06 -3.05 -5.77
N THR A 71 -7.60 -3.34 -4.57
CA THR A 71 -7.41 -4.69 -4.06
C THR A 71 -8.34 -4.96 -2.89
N PHE A 72 -8.96 -6.13 -2.87
CA PHE A 72 -9.88 -6.57 -1.81
C PHE A 72 -9.30 -7.69 -0.96
N TRP A 73 -9.56 -7.62 0.34
CA TRP A 73 -9.39 -8.70 1.31
C TRP A 73 -10.76 -9.13 1.82
N GLY A 74 -11.25 -10.26 1.31
CA GLY A 74 -12.63 -10.68 1.53
C GLY A 74 -13.64 -9.93 0.67
N ARG A 75 -14.87 -9.74 1.18
CA ARG A 75 -15.99 -9.21 0.37
C ARG A 75 -16.28 -7.74 0.58
N SER A 76 -15.87 -7.16 1.69
CA SER A 76 -16.29 -5.81 2.11
C SER A 76 -15.16 -4.88 2.53
N TYR A 77 -13.91 -5.33 2.43
CA TYR A 77 -12.76 -4.49 2.75
C TYR A 77 -11.77 -4.49 1.58
N GLY A 78 -11.55 -3.32 1.03
CA GLY A 78 -10.59 -3.11 -0.04
C GLY A 78 -9.83 -1.79 0.12
N VAL A 79 -8.79 -1.64 -0.65
CA VAL A 79 -7.98 -0.41 -0.70
C VAL A 79 -7.82 0.00 -2.16
N CYS A 80 -8.28 1.20 -2.47
CA CYS A 80 -8.01 1.86 -3.74
C CYS A 80 -6.69 2.63 -3.63
N VAL A 81 -5.76 2.35 -4.52
CA VAL A 81 -4.39 2.90 -4.50
C VAL A 81 -4.13 3.65 -5.79
N PHE A 82 -3.49 4.81 -5.69
CA PHE A 82 -2.94 5.55 -6.82
C PHE A 82 -1.42 5.53 -6.75
N ARG A 83 -0.81 4.72 -7.60
CA ARG A 83 0.64 4.53 -7.65
C ARG A 83 1.26 5.33 -8.79
N SER A 84 2.30 6.09 -8.51
CA SER A 84 3.17 6.68 -9.53
C SER A 84 4.04 5.59 -10.14
N TRP A 85 3.96 5.43 -11.45
CA TRP A 85 4.88 4.55 -12.19
C TRP A 85 6.31 5.11 -12.16
N THR A 86 6.45 6.41 -12.34
CA THR A 86 7.74 7.12 -12.41
C THR A 86 8.51 7.02 -11.09
N LEU A 87 7.83 7.33 -9.98
CA LEU A 87 8.43 7.33 -8.65
C LEU A 87 8.43 5.97 -7.97
N LYS A 88 7.73 4.97 -8.51
CA LYS A 88 7.52 3.64 -7.92
C LYS A 88 6.89 3.69 -6.52
N ARG A 89 6.08 4.73 -6.22
CA ARG A 89 5.48 4.99 -4.91
C ARG A 89 3.98 5.18 -5.00
N ASN A 90 3.29 4.80 -3.92
CA ASN A 90 1.87 5.12 -3.76
C ASN A 90 1.76 6.59 -3.36
N LEU A 91 0.99 7.37 -4.13
CA LEU A 91 0.77 8.79 -3.90
C LEU A 91 -0.45 9.04 -3.04
N TRP A 92 -1.44 8.17 -3.17
CA TRP A 92 -2.69 8.21 -2.41
C TRP A 92 -3.27 6.80 -2.29
N TRP A 93 -4.00 6.57 -1.23
CA TRP A 93 -4.82 5.38 -1.01
C TRP A 93 -6.02 5.71 -0.15
N GLY A 94 -7.08 4.92 -0.28
CA GLY A 94 -8.29 5.03 0.53
C GLY A 94 -8.95 3.67 0.70
N GLU A 95 -9.53 3.45 1.88
CA GLU A 95 -10.31 2.25 2.17
C GLU A 95 -11.65 2.31 1.47
N VAL A 96 -12.09 1.18 0.92
CA VAL A 96 -13.36 1.07 0.17
C VAL A 96 -14.07 -0.23 0.51
N ALA A 97 -15.39 -0.17 0.67
CA ALA A 97 -16.22 -1.34 0.88
C ALA A 97 -16.61 -2.04 -0.43
N SER A 98 -16.56 -1.31 -1.54
CA SER A 98 -16.84 -1.79 -2.89
C SER A 98 -16.05 -0.97 -3.90
N GLU A 99 -15.79 -1.53 -5.07
CA GLU A 99 -15.07 -0.82 -6.11
C GLU A 99 -16.03 0.01 -6.98
N LEU A 100 -16.04 1.31 -6.77
CA LEU A 100 -16.85 2.27 -7.52
C LEU A 100 -15.96 3.24 -8.32
N VAL A 101 -16.41 3.64 -9.51
CA VAL A 101 -15.74 4.65 -10.33
C VAL A 101 -15.56 5.97 -9.56
N ALA A 102 -16.50 6.27 -8.64
CA ALA A 102 -16.42 7.45 -7.78
C ALA A 102 -15.16 7.52 -6.92
N HIS A 103 -14.62 6.37 -6.45
CA HIS A 103 -13.39 6.35 -5.67
C HIS A 103 -12.17 6.78 -6.50
N TYR A 104 -12.15 6.41 -7.77
CA TYR A 104 -11.09 6.82 -8.70
C TYR A 104 -11.19 8.31 -9.05
N HIS A 105 -12.40 8.84 -9.23
CA HIS A 105 -12.60 10.30 -9.37
C HIS A 105 -12.12 11.05 -8.13
N TYR A 106 -12.45 10.56 -6.95
CA TYR A 106 -12.04 11.17 -5.69
C TYR A 106 -10.52 11.15 -5.52
N GLY A 107 -9.88 10.00 -5.69
CA GLY A 107 -8.42 9.87 -5.58
C GLY A 107 -7.69 10.76 -6.59
N ARG A 108 -8.17 10.84 -7.83
CA ARG A 108 -7.66 11.75 -8.85
C ARG A 108 -7.73 13.21 -8.39
N LYS A 109 -8.91 13.68 -7.97
CA LYS A 109 -9.11 15.05 -7.49
C LYS A 109 -8.20 15.41 -6.32
N ILE A 110 -8.05 14.51 -5.35
CA ILE A 110 -7.15 14.73 -4.19
C ILE A 110 -5.70 14.91 -4.65
N LEU A 111 -5.25 14.13 -5.61
CA LEU A 111 -3.88 14.24 -6.10
C LEU A 111 -3.68 15.52 -6.93
N GLU A 112 -4.61 15.86 -7.80
CA GLU A 112 -4.58 17.11 -8.58
C GLU A 112 -4.60 18.34 -7.66
N SER A 113 -5.43 18.33 -6.60
CA SER A 113 -5.47 19.43 -5.61
C SER A 113 -4.15 19.58 -4.82
N LYS A 114 -3.34 18.53 -4.77
CA LYS A 114 -1.99 18.55 -4.18
C LYS A 114 -0.90 18.95 -5.19
N GLY A 115 -1.27 19.30 -6.42
CA GLY A 115 -0.35 19.75 -7.47
C GLY A 115 0.23 18.64 -8.36
N TRP A 116 -0.33 17.42 -8.31
CA TRP A 116 0.05 16.35 -9.24
C TRP A 116 -0.56 16.56 -10.61
N THR A 117 0.22 16.33 -11.66
CA THR A 117 -0.22 16.32 -13.07
C THR A 117 -0.01 14.93 -13.65
N PHE A 118 -1.06 14.36 -14.24
CA PHE A 118 -0.97 13.04 -14.86
C PHE A 118 -0.71 13.15 -16.35
N THR A 119 0.38 12.56 -16.83
CA THR A 119 0.75 12.54 -18.26
C THR A 119 0.15 11.36 -18.99
N ALA A 120 -0.19 10.29 -18.28
CA ALA A 120 -0.93 9.11 -18.77
C ALA A 120 -1.50 8.32 -17.58
N ALA A 121 -2.45 7.43 -17.86
CA ALA A 121 -2.98 6.49 -16.89
C ALA A 121 -2.86 5.04 -17.42
N VAL A 122 -2.48 4.12 -16.52
CA VAL A 122 -2.52 2.68 -16.79
C VAL A 122 -3.62 2.09 -15.89
N ILE A 123 -4.72 1.63 -16.49
CA ILE A 123 -5.92 1.18 -15.77
C ILE A 123 -6.24 -0.29 -16.06
N ASP A 124 -7.06 -0.92 -15.23
CA ASP A 124 -7.71 -2.17 -15.57
C ASP A 124 -8.80 -1.96 -16.66
N GLY A 125 -9.35 -3.02 -17.18
CA GLY A 125 -10.39 -2.96 -18.21
C GLY A 125 -11.80 -2.65 -17.68
N ARG A 126 -11.95 -2.11 -16.47
CA ARG A 126 -13.23 -1.85 -15.84
C ARG A 126 -14.01 -0.76 -16.58
N ARG A 127 -15.30 -1.05 -16.83
CA ARG A 127 -16.21 -0.07 -17.45
C ARG A 127 -16.26 1.23 -16.66
N GLY A 128 -16.21 2.36 -17.37
CA GLY A 128 -16.30 3.71 -16.79
C GLY A 128 -14.97 4.27 -16.26
N LEU A 129 -13.94 3.43 -16.05
CA LEU A 129 -12.65 3.92 -15.56
C LEU A 129 -11.93 4.80 -16.59
N VAL A 130 -12.07 4.48 -17.89
CA VAL A 130 -11.57 5.32 -18.99
C VAL A 130 -12.11 6.75 -18.90
N ASN A 131 -13.38 6.92 -18.51
CA ASN A 131 -13.99 8.23 -18.39
C ASN A 131 -13.38 9.11 -17.28
N VAL A 132 -12.80 8.47 -16.25
CA VAL A 132 -12.08 9.18 -15.19
C VAL A 132 -10.82 9.85 -15.74
N PHE A 133 -10.21 9.28 -16.77
CA PHE A 133 -8.92 9.71 -17.34
C PHE A 133 -9.00 10.09 -18.82
N LYS A 134 -10.22 10.43 -19.32
CA LYS A 134 -10.47 10.69 -20.75
C LYS A 134 -9.69 11.85 -21.37
N ASP A 135 -9.15 12.73 -20.55
CA ASP A 135 -8.38 13.93 -20.91
C ASP A 135 -6.88 13.67 -21.07
N ILE A 136 -6.42 12.46 -20.76
CA ILE A 136 -5.03 12.03 -20.89
C ILE A 136 -4.94 10.67 -21.60
N PRO A 137 -3.77 10.29 -22.17
CA PRO A 137 -3.56 8.96 -22.74
C PRO A 137 -3.83 7.86 -21.72
N VAL A 138 -4.62 6.86 -22.11
CA VAL A 138 -4.97 5.71 -21.25
C VAL A 138 -4.48 4.43 -21.89
N GLN A 139 -3.78 3.61 -21.11
CA GLN A 139 -3.37 2.26 -21.49
C GLN A 139 -4.04 1.25 -20.57
N MET A 140 -4.50 0.15 -21.14
CA MET A 140 -4.96 -0.99 -20.33
C MET A 140 -3.76 -1.73 -19.72
N CYS A 141 -3.84 -2.07 -18.44
CA CYS A 141 -2.81 -2.80 -17.71
C CYS A 141 -2.61 -4.20 -18.32
N HIS A 142 -1.39 -4.51 -18.76
CA HIS A 142 -1.05 -5.79 -19.37
C HIS A 142 -1.33 -6.98 -18.44
N PHE A 143 -1.11 -6.82 -17.13
CA PHE A 143 -1.40 -7.86 -16.17
C PHE A 143 -2.89 -8.24 -16.18
N HIS A 144 -3.79 -7.25 -16.15
CA HIS A 144 -5.24 -7.47 -16.23
C HIS A 144 -5.68 -7.99 -17.60
N GLN A 145 -5.01 -7.59 -18.69
CA GLN A 145 -5.25 -8.16 -20.01
C GLN A 145 -4.92 -9.65 -20.04
N ILE A 146 -3.74 -10.04 -19.54
CA ILE A 146 -3.32 -11.44 -19.49
C ILE A 146 -4.29 -12.26 -18.61
N GLN A 147 -4.67 -11.76 -17.45
CA GLN A 147 -5.67 -12.43 -16.60
C GLN A 147 -7.00 -12.63 -17.32
N THR A 148 -7.47 -11.61 -18.05
CA THR A 148 -8.72 -11.67 -18.81
C THR A 148 -8.63 -12.74 -19.88
N VAL A 149 -7.57 -12.73 -20.70
CA VAL A 149 -7.36 -13.73 -21.78
C VAL A 149 -7.26 -15.14 -21.19
N THR A 150 -6.45 -15.34 -20.14
CA THR A 150 -6.29 -16.63 -19.48
C THR A 150 -7.64 -17.15 -18.95
N LYS A 151 -8.45 -16.28 -18.33
CA LYS A 151 -9.78 -16.65 -17.84
C LYS A 151 -10.71 -17.14 -18.96
N TYR A 152 -10.62 -16.58 -20.16
CA TYR A 152 -11.41 -17.04 -21.31
C TYR A 152 -10.88 -18.34 -21.91
N LEU A 153 -9.58 -18.54 -21.92
CA LEU A 153 -8.95 -19.73 -22.49
C LEU A 153 -9.07 -20.96 -21.57
N THR A 154 -9.10 -20.76 -20.24
CA THR A 154 -9.11 -21.85 -19.25
C THR A 154 -10.50 -22.21 -18.72
N ARG A 155 -11.54 -21.47 -19.11
CA ARG A 155 -12.94 -21.85 -18.84
C ARG A 155 -13.34 -23.00 -19.79
N ARG A 156 -13.19 -24.22 -19.29
CA ARG A 156 -13.90 -25.40 -19.79
C ARG A 156 -15.09 -25.69 -18.89
#